data_ccb64e91f5781efe4f91700e95675a56
#
_entry.id   ccb64e91f5781efe4f91700e95675a56
#
_cell.length_a   1.000
_cell.length_b   1.000
_cell.length_c   1.000
_cell.angle_alpha   90.00
_cell.angle_beta   90.00
_cell.angle_gamma   90.00
#
_symmetry.space_group_name_H-M   'P 1'
#
loop_
_entity.id
_entity.type
_entity.pdbx_description
1 polymer ?
#
loop_
_entity_poly.entity_id
_entity_poly.type
_entity_poly.pdbx_seq_one_letter_code
_entity_poly.pdbx_strand_id
1 'polypeptide(L)'
;MSPQQYDYGQAAIRCLKEGDHLDRRLPVIDNWHSIYSGSSLIVNRKTRFHRDAGGAPSHYDLLVSGGTHTDCFLEVRELGLTLQYLPGATVVIAGRVLRHGVDSWKGGERICHARFIMDSVHDRLKLPRPNWVLHRDYFEQG
;
A
#
# COMPACT_ATOMS: atom_id res chain seq x y z
N MET A 1 -0.50 4.79 10.33
CA MET A 1 0.68 4.20 9.64
C MET A 1 1.78 4.10 10.67
N SER A 2 2.59 3.05 10.64
CA SER A 2 3.73 2.90 11.56
C SER A 2 4.76 4.03 11.34
N PRO A 3 5.23 4.73 12.38
CA PRO A 3 6.33 5.69 12.26
C PRO A 3 7.56 5.07 11.60
N GLN A 4 7.95 3.86 11.99
CA GLN A 4 9.07 3.15 11.39
C GLN A 4 8.88 2.87 9.89
N GLN A 5 7.67 2.55 9.45
CA GLN A 5 7.40 2.38 8.01
C GLN A 5 7.59 3.69 7.25
N TYR A 6 7.19 4.81 7.86
CA TYR A 6 7.41 6.12 7.26
C TYR A 6 8.90 6.42 7.12
N ASP A 7 9.68 6.25 8.20
CA ASP A 7 11.11 6.54 8.22
C ASP A 7 11.89 5.67 7.24
N TYR A 8 11.62 4.37 7.23
CA TYR A 8 12.31 3.44 6.31
C TYR A 8 11.88 3.64 4.85
N GLY A 9 10.62 3.98 4.62
CA GLY A 9 10.15 4.35 3.29
C GLY A 9 10.82 5.62 2.76
N GLN A 10 10.94 6.65 3.61
CA GLN A 10 11.68 7.87 3.28
C GLN A 10 13.17 7.58 3.00
N ALA A 11 13.81 6.75 3.82
CA ALA A 11 15.19 6.33 3.61
C ALA A 11 15.35 5.60 2.27
N ALA A 12 14.43 4.69 1.93
CA ALA A 12 14.46 3.96 0.67
C ALA A 12 14.37 4.91 -0.54
N ILE A 13 13.44 5.85 -0.53
CA ILE A 13 13.27 6.81 -1.61
C ILE A 13 14.48 7.73 -1.73
N ARG A 14 15.05 8.17 -0.61
CA ARG A 14 16.28 8.96 -0.59
C ARG A 14 17.44 8.19 -1.23
N CYS A 15 17.69 6.96 -0.81
CA CYS A 15 18.72 6.10 -1.40
C CYS A 15 18.52 5.90 -2.91
N LEU A 16 17.28 5.75 -3.38
CA LEU A 16 16.96 5.61 -4.80
C LEU A 16 17.22 6.91 -5.57
N LYS A 17 17.03 8.07 -4.94
CA LYS A 17 17.31 9.38 -5.56
C LYS A 17 18.81 9.71 -5.64
N GLU A 18 19.55 9.36 -4.62
CA GLU A 18 20.96 9.74 -4.44
C GLU A 18 21.94 8.69 -4.96
N GLY A 19 21.51 7.43 -5.12
CA GLY A 19 22.39 6.31 -5.45
C GLY A 19 22.53 6.03 -6.94
N ASP A 20 23.74 5.59 -7.33
CA ASP A 20 24.04 5.01 -8.66
C ASP A 20 23.47 3.57 -8.82
N HIS A 21 22.44 3.23 -8.04
CA HIS A 21 21.91 1.87 -7.98
C HIS A 21 21.08 1.46 -9.20
N LEU A 22 20.83 2.38 -10.11
CA LEU A 22 20.12 2.13 -11.35
C LEU A 22 21.05 2.40 -12.52
N ASP A 23 21.27 1.37 -13.37
CA ASP A 23 21.94 1.54 -14.67
C ASP A 23 21.24 2.57 -15.57
N ARG A 24 20.03 2.96 -15.20
CA ARG A 24 19.25 4.06 -15.74
C ARG A 24 18.49 4.74 -14.61
N ARG A 25 18.84 5.96 -14.31
CA ARG A 25 18.05 6.83 -13.45
C ARG A 25 16.71 7.12 -14.14
N LEU A 26 15.62 6.69 -13.53
CA LEU A 26 14.29 6.97 -14.04
C LEU A 26 13.91 8.42 -13.67
N PRO A 27 13.59 9.30 -14.63
CA PRO A 27 13.23 10.69 -14.33
C PRO A 27 12.07 10.82 -13.35
N VAL A 28 11.20 9.80 -13.28
CA VAL A 28 10.07 9.75 -12.35
C VAL A 28 10.49 9.74 -10.89
N ILE A 29 11.71 9.25 -10.56
CA ILE A 29 12.13 9.14 -9.16
C ILE A 29 12.36 10.52 -8.53
N ASP A 30 12.78 11.51 -9.29
CA ASP A 30 13.02 12.87 -8.80
C ASP A 30 11.70 13.53 -8.34
N ASN A 31 10.60 13.21 -9.02
CA ASN A 31 9.26 13.68 -8.72
C ASN A 31 8.43 12.72 -7.86
N TRP A 32 9.06 11.66 -7.32
CA TRP A 32 8.38 10.70 -6.47
C TRP A 32 8.30 11.21 -5.03
N HIS A 33 7.11 11.67 -4.63
CA HIS A 33 6.84 12.24 -3.31
C HIS A 33 6.09 11.27 -2.39
N SER A 34 6.44 10.00 -2.43
CA SER A 34 5.77 8.96 -1.65
C SER A 34 6.80 8.09 -0.93
N ILE A 35 6.45 7.63 0.26
CA ILE A 35 7.23 6.62 0.98
C ILE A 35 7.06 5.21 0.38
N TYR A 36 6.03 5.02 -0.41
CA TYR A 36 5.76 3.75 -1.07
C TYR A 36 6.63 3.61 -2.32
N SER A 37 7.33 2.48 -2.42
CA SER A 37 8.21 2.21 -3.56
C SER A 37 7.48 1.66 -4.79
N GLY A 38 6.20 1.34 -4.64
CA GLY A 38 5.35 0.84 -5.73
C GLY A 38 3.96 1.48 -5.74
N SER A 39 3.39 1.55 -6.94
CA SER A 39 2.05 2.06 -7.18
C SER A 39 1.37 1.26 -8.28
N SER A 40 0.09 0.98 -8.12
CA SER A 40 -0.75 0.31 -9.12
C SER A 40 -2.08 1.02 -9.26
N LEU A 41 -2.49 1.28 -10.48
CA LEU A 41 -3.81 1.80 -10.80
C LEU A 41 -4.65 0.68 -11.41
N ILE A 42 -5.74 0.34 -10.74
CA ILE A 42 -6.67 -0.72 -11.12
C ILE A 42 -7.97 -0.07 -11.54
N VAL A 43 -8.36 -0.25 -12.82
CA VAL A 43 -9.55 0.38 -13.38
C VAL A 43 -10.51 -0.70 -13.86
N ASN A 44 -11.76 -0.61 -13.44
CA ASN A 44 -12.88 -1.45 -13.88
C ASN A 44 -12.60 -2.96 -13.85
N ARG A 45 -11.84 -3.41 -12.85
CA ARG A 45 -11.45 -4.80 -12.67
C ARG A 45 -11.89 -5.34 -11.32
N LYS A 46 -12.51 -6.51 -11.31
CA LYS A 46 -12.69 -7.30 -10.10
C LYS A 46 -11.34 -7.67 -9.52
N THR A 47 -11.21 -7.57 -8.21
CA THR A 47 -10.01 -7.99 -7.50
C THR A 47 -10.36 -9.25 -6.71
N ARG A 48 -9.98 -10.42 -7.26
CA ARG A 48 -10.20 -11.69 -6.58
C ARG A 48 -9.51 -11.68 -5.22
N PHE A 49 -10.03 -12.47 -4.28
CA PHE A 49 -9.41 -12.60 -2.96
C PHE A 49 -7.97 -13.08 -3.05
N HIS A 50 -7.05 -12.27 -2.55
CA HIS A 50 -5.61 -12.52 -2.59
C HIS A 50 -4.92 -11.93 -1.36
N ARG A 51 -3.65 -12.27 -1.21
CA ARG A 51 -2.69 -11.56 -0.37
C ARG A 51 -1.62 -10.97 -1.28
N ASP A 52 -1.13 -9.80 -0.96
CA ASP A 52 -0.08 -9.15 -1.75
C ASP A 52 1.25 -9.87 -1.60
N ALA A 53 1.86 -10.26 -2.71
CA ALA A 53 3.05 -11.10 -2.67
C ALA A 53 4.37 -10.32 -2.48
N GLY A 54 4.36 -9.02 -2.78
CA GLY A 54 5.60 -8.23 -2.90
C GLY A 54 6.05 -7.48 -1.65
N GLY A 55 5.21 -7.40 -0.61
CA GLY A 55 5.50 -6.69 0.63
C GLY A 55 6.00 -7.60 1.75
N ALA A 56 6.68 -7.03 2.75
CA ALA A 56 6.93 -7.70 4.02
C ALA A 56 5.63 -7.78 4.86
N PRO A 57 5.49 -8.77 5.76
CA PRO A 57 4.28 -8.91 6.58
C PRO A 57 3.95 -7.66 7.40
N SER A 58 4.95 -6.94 7.87
CA SER A 58 4.81 -5.73 8.70
C SER A 58 4.61 -4.43 7.91
N HIS A 59 4.61 -4.50 6.57
CA HIS A 59 4.26 -3.36 5.74
C HIS A 59 2.75 -3.20 5.62
N TYR A 60 2.30 -1.96 5.69
CA TYR A 60 0.93 -1.58 5.41
C TYR A 60 0.84 -0.96 4.02
N ASP A 61 -0.10 -1.44 3.24
CA ASP A 61 -0.43 -0.92 1.92
C ASP A 61 -1.55 0.12 2.06
N LEU A 62 -1.57 1.09 1.15
CA LEU A 62 -2.57 2.14 1.08
C LEU A 62 -3.44 1.93 -0.16
N LEU A 63 -4.72 1.70 0.05
CA LEU A 63 -5.70 1.51 -1.01
C LEU A 63 -6.65 2.71 -1.03
N VAL A 64 -6.68 3.43 -2.13
CA VAL A 64 -7.56 4.60 -2.33
C VAL A 64 -8.59 4.27 -3.40
N SER A 65 -9.87 4.37 -3.05
CA SER A 65 -10.97 4.19 -3.99
C SER A 65 -11.29 5.49 -4.71
N GLY A 66 -11.49 5.40 -6.02
CA GLY A 66 -11.86 6.51 -6.87
C GLY A 66 -12.84 6.08 -7.96
N GLY A 67 -13.21 7.03 -8.81
CA GLY A 67 -14.17 6.81 -9.90
C GLY A 67 -15.56 7.34 -9.57
N THR A 68 -16.58 6.71 -10.16
CA THR A 68 -17.98 7.17 -10.07
C THR A 68 -18.96 6.07 -9.63
N HIS A 69 -18.44 4.92 -9.22
CA HIS A 69 -19.27 3.80 -8.73
C HIS A 69 -20.05 4.17 -7.46
N THR A 70 -21.22 3.58 -7.29
CA THR A 70 -22.16 3.92 -6.21
C THR A 70 -22.32 2.81 -5.17
N ASP A 71 -21.83 1.61 -5.46
CA ASP A 71 -21.97 0.44 -4.59
C ASP A 71 -20.72 -0.44 -4.78
N CYS A 72 -19.90 -0.54 -3.75
CA CYS A 72 -18.68 -1.33 -3.75
C CYS A 72 -18.27 -1.68 -2.33
N PHE A 73 -17.82 -2.92 -2.13
CA PHE A 73 -17.34 -3.39 -0.83
C PHE A 73 -15.95 -4.01 -0.97
N LEU A 74 -15.07 -3.65 -0.06
CA LEU A 74 -13.81 -4.33 0.18
C LEU A 74 -14.03 -5.34 1.31
N GLU A 75 -13.81 -6.59 1.01
CA GLU A 75 -13.90 -7.66 2.01
C GLU A 75 -12.52 -8.05 2.51
N VAL A 76 -12.40 -8.26 3.83
CA VAL A 76 -11.19 -8.75 4.52
C VAL A 76 -11.57 -10.01 5.27
N ARG A 77 -11.24 -11.17 4.70
CA ARG A 77 -11.79 -12.47 5.11
C ARG A 77 -11.39 -12.90 6.51
N GLU A 78 -10.11 -12.76 6.86
CA GLU A 78 -9.62 -13.19 8.18
C GLU A 78 -10.24 -12.40 9.34
N LEU A 79 -10.73 -11.21 9.07
CA LEU A 79 -11.39 -10.35 10.06
C LEU A 79 -12.91 -10.40 9.98
N GLY A 80 -13.47 -11.09 8.99
CA GLY A 80 -14.91 -11.08 8.73
C GLY A 80 -15.46 -9.69 8.40
N LEU A 81 -14.63 -8.79 7.88
CA LEU A 81 -15.02 -7.42 7.61
C LEU A 81 -15.47 -7.23 6.18
N THR A 82 -16.57 -6.48 6.03
CA THR A 82 -17.05 -5.95 4.75
C THR A 82 -17.12 -4.43 4.89
N LEU A 83 -16.20 -3.75 4.22
CA LEU A 83 -16.05 -2.30 4.31
C LEU A 83 -16.67 -1.64 3.09
N GLN A 84 -17.49 -0.62 3.30
CA GLN A 84 -17.99 0.20 2.21
C GLN A 84 -16.82 0.93 1.54
N TYR A 85 -16.63 0.71 0.24
CA TYR A 85 -15.43 1.16 -0.48
C TYR A 85 -15.80 2.05 -1.66
N LEU A 86 -16.51 3.14 -1.36
CA LEU A 86 -16.96 4.15 -2.32
C LEU A 86 -15.81 5.09 -2.73
N PRO A 87 -15.97 5.87 -3.82
CA PRO A 87 -15.01 6.90 -4.21
C PRO A 87 -14.68 7.84 -3.05
N GLY A 88 -13.38 8.07 -2.82
CA GLY A 88 -12.85 8.82 -1.67
C GLY A 88 -12.50 7.96 -0.45
N ALA A 89 -12.97 6.71 -0.39
CA ALA A 89 -12.58 5.81 0.71
C ALA A 89 -11.09 5.45 0.63
N THR A 90 -10.45 5.45 1.80
CA THR A 90 -9.05 5.10 1.95
C THR A 90 -8.92 4.01 3.01
N VAL A 91 -8.20 2.95 2.67
CA VAL A 91 -7.95 1.81 3.56
C VAL A 91 -6.45 1.57 3.67
N VAL A 92 -5.99 1.44 4.91
CA VAL A 92 -4.62 0.99 5.23
C VAL A 92 -4.71 -0.46 5.70
N ILE A 93 -4.01 -1.36 5.04
CA ILE A 93 -4.12 -2.80 5.27
C ILE A 93 -2.76 -3.49 5.22
N ALA A 94 -2.54 -4.48 6.08
CA ALA A 94 -1.42 -5.41 5.96
C ALA A 94 -1.71 -6.43 4.85
N GLY A 95 -1.59 -6.00 3.58
CA GLY A 95 -2.03 -6.75 2.41
C GLY A 95 -1.32 -8.09 2.23
N ARG A 96 -0.07 -8.20 2.70
CA ARG A 96 0.68 -9.46 2.72
C ARG A 96 0.07 -10.51 3.66
N VAL A 97 -0.62 -10.08 4.71
CA VAL A 97 -1.15 -10.97 5.77
C VAL A 97 -2.65 -11.20 5.58
N LEU A 98 -3.40 -10.15 5.33
CA LEU A 98 -4.85 -10.17 5.25
C LEU A 98 -5.33 -10.44 3.83
N ARG A 99 -6.15 -11.47 3.70
CA ARG A 99 -6.77 -11.84 2.44
C ARG A 99 -7.94 -10.90 2.13
N HIS A 100 -7.80 -10.14 1.07
CA HIS A 100 -8.75 -9.08 0.71
C HIS A 100 -9.13 -9.12 -0.76
N GLY A 101 -10.25 -8.46 -1.09
CA GLY A 101 -10.73 -8.41 -2.46
C GLY A 101 -11.99 -7.56 -2.63
N VAL A 102 -12.29 -7.26 -3.89
CA VAL A 102 -13.52 -6.62 -4.35
C VAL A 102 -14.12 -7.48 -5.44
N ASP A 103 -15.23 -8.14 -5.15
CA ASP A 103 -15.86 -9.05 -6.11
C ASP A 103 -16.71 -8.33 -7.14
N SER A 104 -17.40 -7.26 -6.73
CA SER A 104 -18.30 -6.52 -7.61
C SER A 104 -18.46 -5.07 -7.17
N TRP A 105 -18.96 -4.24 -8.07
CA TRP A 105 -19.45 -2.89 -7.81
C TRP A 105 -20.62 -2.59 -8.74
N LYS A 106 -21.39 -1.54 -8.44
CA LYS A 106 -22.50 -1.05 -9.26
C LYS A 106 -22.31 0.42 -9.59
N GLY A 107 -22.87 0.81 -10.69
CA GLY A 107 -22.89 2.19 -11.20
C GLY A 107 -21.50 2.73 -11.48
N GLY A 108 -21.27 3.30 -12.61
CA GLY A 108 -20.07 4.03 -12.98
C GLY A 108 -18.76 3.22 -13.01
N GLU A 109 -17.67 3.94 -13.03
CA GLU A 109 -16.33 3.39 -13.09
C GLU A 109 -15.75 3.18 -11.69
N ARG A 110 -15.06 2.07 -11.52
CA ARG A 110 -14.28 1.79 -10.32
C ARG A 110 -12.80 1.99 -10.60
N ILE A 111 -12.16 2.83 -9.80
CA ILE A 111 -10.72 3.02 -9.79
C ILE A 111 -10.20 2.67 -8.39
N CYS A 112 -9.13 1.91 -8.33
CA CYS A 112 -8.38 1.71 -7.08
C CYS A 112 -6.92 2.10 -7.34
N HIS A 113 -6.42 3.04 -6.56
CA HIS A 113 -5.01 3.38 -6.52
C HIS A 113 -4.39 2.69 -5.30
N ALA A 114 -3.63 1.63 -5.55
CA ALA A 114 -2.89 0.91 -4.53
C ALA A 114 -1.45 1.44 -4.47
N ARG A 115 -0.97 1.70 -3.26
CA ARG A 115 0.43 2.06 -2.97
C ARG A 115 1.00 1.07 -1.98
N PHE A 116 2.19 0.56 -2.26
CA PHE A 116 2.80 -0.51 -1.49
C PHE A 116 4.33 -0.37 -1.43
N ILE A 117 4.93 -1.04 -0.47
CA ILE A 117 6.38 -1.12 -0.34
C ILE A 117 6.82 -2.50 -0.83
N MET A 118 7.65 -2.50 -1.89
CA MET A 118 8.27 -3.72 -2.40
C MET A 118 9.41 -4.16 -1.49
N ASP A 119 9.31 -5.35 -0.93
CA ASP A 119 10.31 -5.92 -0.03
C ASP A 119 11.68 -6.06 -0.71
N SER A 120 11.69 -6.38 -2.00
CA SER A 120 12.90 -6.44 -2.82
C SER A 120 13.67 -5.11 -2.93
N VAL A 121 13.00 -3.97 -2.76
CA VAL A 121 13.66 -2.66 -2.71
C VAL A 121 14.43 -2.53 -1.40
N HIS A 122 13.83 -2.93 -0.27
CA HIS A 122 14.51 -2.96 1.03
C HIS A 122 15.71 -3.91 1.02
N ASP A 123 15.59 -5.11 0.41
CA ASP A 123 16.71 -6.05 0.26
C ASP A 123 17.87 -5.42 -0.52
N ARG A 124 17.57 -4.86 -1.68
CA ARG A 124 18.58 -4.23 -2.55
C ARG A 124 19.31 -3.08 -1.86
N LEU A 125 18.57 -2.27 -1.09
CA LEU A 125 19.11 -1.10 -0.38
C LEU A 125 19.66 -1.47 1.01
N LYS A 126 19.57 -2.73 1.42
CA LYS A 126 19.97 -3.25 2.76
C LYS A 126 19.29 -2.48 3.91
N LEU A 127 18.04 -2.09 3.71
CA LEU A 127 17.25 -1.38 4.70
C LEU A 127 16.46 -2.36 5.58
N PRO A 128 16.28 -2.06 6.86
CA PRO A 128 15.46 -2.87 7.76
C PRO A 128 13.97 -2.79 7.38
N ARG A 129 13.16 -3.68 7.95
CA ARG A 129 11.70 -3.65 7.91
C ARG A 129 11.16 -3.09 9.22
N PRO A 130 10.02 -2.40 9.20
CA PRO A 130 9.38 -1.97 10.44
C PRO A 130 8.95 -3.20 11.26
N ASN A 131 8.93 -3.03 12.56
CA ASN A 131 8.27 -3.98 13.45
C ASN A 131 6.74 -3.86 13.31
N TRP A 132 6.02 -4.88 13.77
CA TRP A 132 4.59 -4.76 13.96
C TRP A 132 4.28 -3.61 14.91
N VAL A 133 3.30 -2.78 14.53
CA VAL A 133 2.84 -1.70 15.39
C VAL A 133 2.04 -2.30 16.54
N LEU A 134 2.43 -1.96 17.75
CA LEU A 134 1.75 -2.38 18.97
C LEU A 134 0.87 -1.24 19.47
N HIS A 135 -0.15 -1.58 20.28
CA HIS A 135 -1.06 -0.61 20.89
C HIS A 135 -0.32 0.54 21.59
N ARG A 136 0.72 0.24 22.34
CA ARG A 136 1.56 1.22 23.04
C ARG A 136 2.21 2.25 22.09
N ASP A 137 2.52 1.87 20.84
CA ASP A 137 3.18 2.74 19.88
C ASP A 137 2.27 3.90 19.44
N TYR A 138 0.96 3.81 19.70
CA TYR A 138 -0.01 4.86 19.41
C TYR A 138 -0.40 5.70 20.63
N PHE A 139 -0.32 5.16 21.83
CA PHE A 139 -0.92 5.76 23.01
C PHE A 139 0.10 6.23 24.07
N GLU A 140 1.36 5.81 23.97
CA GLU A 140 2.43 6.17 24.92
C GLU A 140 3.28 7.38 24.46
N GLN A 141 2.88 8.09 23.39
CA GLN A 141 3.54 9.31 22.91
C GLN A 141 2.91 10.61 23.49
N GLY A 142 2.31 10.53 24.66
CA GLY A 142 1.74 11.64 25.42
C GLY A 142 2.65 12.13 26.52
#